data_8a385a1f601643665673865f86ad77d0
#
_entry.id   8a385a1f601643665673865f86ad77d0
#
_cell.length_a   1.000
_cell.length_b   1.000
_cell.length_c   1.000
_cell.angle_alpha   90.00
_cell.angle_beta   90.00
_cell.angle_gamma   90.00
#
_symmetry.space_group_name_H-M   'P 1'
#
loop_
_entity.id
_entity.type
_entity.pdbx_description
1 polymer ?
#
loop_
_entity_poly.entity_id
_entity_poly.type
_entity_poly.pdbx_seq_one_letter_code
_entity_poly.pdbx_strand_id
1 'polypeptide(L)'
;MKKALVTQAFGDDWKKILDLTKPRMEAYCQRHKIDFIALEKPLVEPVQYTKSAIGNIMATKGYDQVIFVDCDVLVTKDCPDIGEDAGVFCAFDEGAFLDRKLAMGQLAGAFGAVIVPQFYVNTGVFVISSKAVGALSMPPLGLLPNHFAEQTWMNIMVHIWGIQLTNLDPVYNCMTSVEEHFGLDRYKDAMCIHYAGQSNDMVRLAELIKSDDAKLVELGR
;
A
#
# COMPACT_ATOMS: atom_id res chain seq x y z
N MET A 1 -14.89 -16.05 -2.37
CA MET A 1 -13.61 -15.43 -2.78
C MET A 1 -12.65 -15.53 -1.61
N LYS A 2 -11.48 -16.14 -1.81
CA LYS A 2 -10.45 -16.26 -0.75
C LYS A 2 -9.57 -15.02 -0.77
N LYS A 3 -9.51 -14.31 0.38
CA LYS A 3 -8.79 -13.05 0.53
C LYS A 3 -7.66 -13.15 1.55
N ALA A 4 -6.61 -12.36 1.37
CA ALA A 4 -5.59 -12.12 2.39
C ALA A 4 -5.29 -10.63 2.51
N LEU A 5 -4.99 -10.16 3.72
CA LEU A 5 -4.25 -8.93 3.96
C LEU A 5 -2.78 -9.29 4.09
N VAL A 6 -1.94 -8.64 3.29
CA VAL A 6 -0.49 -8.83 3.29
C VAL A 6 0.17 -7.53 3.73
N THR A 7 1.12 -7.63 4.64
CA THR A 7 2.02 -6.54 5.05
C THR A 7 3.46 -7.00 5.03
N GLN A 8 4.41 -6.06 5.07
CA GLN A 8 5.84 -6.39 5.09
C GLN A 8 6.61 -5.48 6.05
N ALA A 9 7.57 -6.04 6.78
CA ALA A 9 8.45 -5.31 7.67
C ALA A 9 9.83 -5.97 7.72
N PHE A 10 10.86 -5.32 7.18
CA PHE A 10 12.21 -5.86 7.09
C PHE A 10 13.19 -5.05 7.93
N GLY A 11 14.00 -5.77 8.73
CA GLY A 11 14.89 -5.17 9.71
C GLY A 11 14.18 -4.82 11.02
N ASP A 12 14.99 -4.63 12.07
CA ASP A 12 14.47 -4.53 13.44
C ASP A 12 13.60 -3.29 13.66
N ASP A 13 13.92 -2.18 13.02
CA ASP A 13 13.14 -0.96 13.21
C ASP A 13 11.76 -1.04 12.55
N TRP A 14 11.66 -1.58 11.33
CA TRP A 14 10.36 -1.80 10.68
C TRP A 14 9.52 -2.86 11.40
N LYS A 15 10.15 -3.89 12.00
CA LYS A 15 9.44 -4.84 12.83
C LYS A 15 8.83 -4.20 14.07
N LYS A 16 9.54 -3.27 14.72
CA LYS A 16 8.99 -2.49 15.85
C LYS A 16 7.78 -1.65 15.42
N ILE A 17 7.80 -1.08 14.21
CA ILE A 17 6.64 -0.36 13.67
C ILE A 17 5.48 -1.32 13.43
N LEU A 18 5.73 -2.46 12.79
CA LEU A 18 4.71 -3.48 12.58
C LEU A 18 4.09 -3.97 13.90
N ASP A 19 4.89 -4.16 14.94
CA ASP A 19 4.40 -4.57 16.26
C ASP A 19 3.37 -3.58 16.85
N LEU A 20 3.44 -2.30 16.48
CA LEU A 20 2.47 -1.28 16.89
C LEU A 20 1.18 -1.31 16.06
N THR A 21 1.27 -1.58 14.76
CA THR A 21 0.14 -1.51 13.82
C THR A 21 -0.55 -2.87 13.61
N LYS A 22 0.19 -3.95 13.76
CA LYS A 22 -0.26 -5.33 13.55
C LYS A 22 -1.55 -5.69 14.30
N PRO A 23 -1.72 -5.34 15.59
CA PRO A 23 -2.96 -5.67 16.31
C PRO A 23 -4.22 -5.15 15.63
N ARG A 24 -4.15 -3.96 15.02
CA ARG A 24 -5.25 -3.37 14.26
C ARG A 24 -5.51 -4.12 12.95
N MET A 25 -4.45 -4.50 12.24
CA MET A 25 -4.56 -5.29 11.00
C MET A 25 -5.13 -6.69 11.28
N GLU A 26 -4.69 -7.36 12.36
CA GLU A 26 -5.22 -8.67 12.77
C GLU A 26 -6.70 -8.57 13.16
N ALA A 27 -7.09 -7.54 13.93
CA ALA A 27 -8.48 -7.29 14.29
C ALA A 27 -9.37 -7.03 13.05
N TYR A 28 -8.85 -6.28 12.06
CA TYR A 28 -9.50 -6.09 10.76
C TYR A 28 -9.69 -7.43 10.05
N CYS A 29 -8.64 -8.23 9.93
CA CYS A 29 -8.69 -9.54 9.27
C CYS A 29 -9.68 -10.49 9.94
N GLN A 30 -9.69 -10.53 11.28
CA GLN A 30 -10.61 -11.34 12.05
C GLN A 30 -12.08 -10.92 11.81
N ARG A 31 -12.37 -9.61 11.80
CA ARG A 31 -13.70 -9.06 11.58
C ARG A 31 -14.26 -9.39 10.19
N HIS A 32 -13.39 -9.33 9.16
CA HIS A 32 -13.77 -9.57 7.76
C HIS A 32 -13.51 -11.00 7.28
N LYS A 33 -13.00 -11.89 8.16
CA LYS A 33 -12.67 -13.30 7.83
C LYS A 33 -11.67 -13.40 6.66
N ILE A 34 -10.63 -12.57 6.73
CA ILE A 34 -9.54 -12.47 5.77
C ILE A 34 -8.27 -13.06 6.40
N ASP A 35 -7.48 -13.82 5.65
CA ASP A 35 -6.21 -14.33 6.15
C ASP A 35 -5.21 -13.17 6.36
N PHE A 36 -4.43 -13.20 7.46
CA PHE A 36 -3.37 -12.22 7.72
C PHE A 36 -1.99 -12.83 7.40
N ILE A 37 -1.17 -12.10 6.64
CA ILE A 37 0.18 -12.50 6.27
C ILE A 37 1.14 -11.34 6.51
N ALA A 38 2.06 -11.48 7.47
CA ALA A 38 3.17 -10.56 7.67
C ALA A 38 4.45 -11.15 7.07
N LEU A 39 5.08 -10.43 6.16
CA LEU A 39 6.36 -10.80 5.56
C LEU A 39 7.48 -10.13 6.36
N GLU A 40 8.18 -10.91 7.17
CA GLU A 40 9.29 -10.44 8.02
C GLU A 40 10.67 -10.75 7.44
N LYS A 41 10.69 -11.42 6.28
CA LYS A 41 11.88 -11.70 5.49
C LYS A 41 11.62 -11.33 4.04
N PRO A 42 12.59 -10.69 3.35
CA PRO A 42 12.46 -10.40 1.93
C PRO A 42 12.25 -11.69 1.14
N LEU A 43 11.34 -11.64 0.18
CA LEU A 43 11.09 -12.75 -0.75
C LEU A 43 11.81 -12.57 -2.06
N VAL A 44 12.28 -11.36 -2.35
CA VAL A 44 13.05 -11.00 -3.55
C VAL A 44 14.11 -9.95 -3.20
N GLU A 45 15.13 -9.84 -4.05
CA GLU A 45 16.13 -8.79 -3.99
C GLU A 45 16.09 -7.93 -5.28
N PRO A 46 16.26 -6.61 -5.15
CA PRO A 46 16.38 -5.80 -3.92
C PRO A 46 15.10 -5.76 -3.08
N VAL A 47 15.25 -5.63 -1.77
CA VAL A 47 14.18 -5.76 -0.76
C VAL A 47 12.94 -4.89 -1.01
N GLN A 48 13.11 -3.69 -1.57
CA GLN A 48 12.02 -2.78 -1.90
C GLN A 48 11.02 -3.36 -2.91
N TYR A 49 11.42 -4.36 -3.69
CA TYR A 49 10.53 -5.03 -4.65
C TYR A 49 9.80 -6.25 -4.10
N THR A 50 9.85 -6.49 -2.79
CA THR A 50 9.16 -7.66 -2.19
C THR A 50 7.64 -7.65 -2.45
N LYS A 51 7.02 -6.48 -2.67
CA LYS A 51 5.60 -6.40 -3.10
C LYS A 51 5.35 -7.18 -4.39
N SER A 52 6.32 -7.30 -5.30
CA SER A 52 6.17 -8.12 -6.52
C SER A 52 6.00 -9.62 -6.22
N ALA A 53 6.45 -10.10 -5.06
CA ALA A 53 6.26 -11.49 -4.66
C ALA A 53 4.80 -11.83 -4.26
N ILE A 54 3.94 -10.83 -4.09
CA ILE A 54 2.51 -11.04 -3.74
C ILE A 54 1.83 -11.90 -4.80
N GLY A 55 2.17 -11.75 -6.09
CA GLY A 55 1.65 -12.62 -7.15
C GLY A 55 1.93 -14.10 -6.92
N ASN A 56 3.14 -14.43 -6.44
CA ASN A 56 3.51 -15.80 -6.08
C ASN A 56 2.74 -16.29 -4.84
N ILE A 57 2.53 -15.42 -3.85
CA ILE A 57 1.71 -15.75 -2.67
C ILE A 57 0.27 -16.06 -3.10
N MET A 58 -0.29 -15.24 -3.98
CA MET A 58 -1.64 -15.46 -4.51
C MET A 58 -1.74 -16.83 -5.22
N ALA A 59 -0.81 -17.11 -6.13
CA ALA A 59 -0.80 -18.35 -6.90
C ALA A 59 -0.61 -19.59 -6.00
N THR A 60 0.35 -19.56 -5.07
CA THR A 60 0.70 -20.73 -4.23
C THR A 60 -0.33 -21.01 -3.13
N LYS A 61 -0.97 -19.97 -2.62
CA LYS A 61 -1.97 -20.06 -1.55
C LYS A 61 -3.42 -20.09 -2.06
N GLY A 62 -3.63 -19.86 -3.35
CA GLY A 62 -4.93 -19.82 -3.99
C GLY A 62 -5.80 -18.63 -3.54
N TYR A 63 -5.20 -17.45 -3.39
CA TYR A 63 -5.96 -16.23 -3.11
C TYR A 63 -6.51 -15.64 -4.40
N ASP A 64 -7.80 -15.30 -4.38
CA ASP A 64 -8.46 -14.57 -5.46
C ASP A 64 -8.13 -13.09 -5.41
N GLN A 65 -7.90 -12.54 -4.19
CA GLN A 65 -7.67 -11.14 -3.95
C GLN A 65 -6.69 -10.96 -2.76
N VAL A 66 -5.81 -9.98 -2.88
CA VAL A 66 -4.93 -9.52 -1.79
C VAL A 66 -5.18 -8.04 -1.54
N ILE A 67 -5.34 -7.69 -0.26
CA ILE A 67 -5.27 -6.34 0.27
C ILE A 67 -3.84 -6.17 0.79
N PHE A 68 -3.08 -5.27 0.21
CA PHE A 68 -1.75 -4.92 0.71
C PHE A 68 -1.84 -3.66 1.57
N VAL A 69 -1.17 -3.69 2.71
CA VAL A 69 -1.11 -2.56 3.64
C VAL A 69 0.32 -2.43 4.15
N ASP A 70 0.98 -1.28 3.96
CA ASP A 70 2.32 -1.04 4.49
C ASP A 70 2.32 -1.15 6.04
N CYS A 71 3.45 -1.56 6.62
CA CYS A 71 3.53 -1.79 8.07
C CYS A 71 3.39 -0.51 8.91
N ASP A 72 3.54 0.66 8.29
CA ASP A 72 3.31 1.97 8.90
C ASP A 72 1.89 2.51 8.63
N VAL A 73 0.92 1.63 8.49
CA VAL A 73 -0.50 1.98 8.35
C VAL A 73 -1.28 1.51 9.57
N LEU A 74 -1.99 2.43 10.21
CA LEU A 74 -2.88 2.15 11.33
C LEU A 74 -4.32 2.02 10.81
N VAL A 75 -4.87 0.80 10.81
CA VAL A 75 -6.25 0.50 10.36
C VAL A 75 -7.22 0.78 11.50
N THR A 76 -8.26 1.57 11.25
CA THR A 76 -9.26 1.90 12.27
C THR A 76 -10.23 0.74 12.51
N LYS A 77 -10.88 0.75 13.67
CA LYS A 77 -11.86 -0.26 14.05
C LYS A 77 -13.07 -0.29 13.12
N ASP A 78 -13.46 0.86 12.57
CA ASP A 78 -14.63 1.01 11.70
C ASP A 78 -14.32 0.76 10.23
N CYS A 79 -13.05 0.50 9.88
CA CYS A 79 -12.65 0.25 8.50
C CYS A 79 -13.45 -0.93 7.91
N PRO A 80 -14.25 -0.70 6.86
CA PRO A 80 -14.99 -1.77 6.19
C PRO A 80 -14.03 -2.68 5.38
N ASP A 81 -14.53 -3.74 4.78
CA ASP A 81 -13.71 -4.58 3.88
C ASP A 81 -13.28 -3.77 2.64
N ILE A 82 -12.02 -3.31 2.65
CA ILE A 82 -11.42 -2.52 1.55
C ILE A 82 -11.51 -3.26 0.22
N GLY A 83 -11.55 -4.60 0.26
CA GLY A 83 -11.59 -5.43 -0.92
C GLY A 83 -12.99 -5.73 -1.46
N GLU A 84 -14.09 -5.24 -0.84
CA GLU A 84 -15.44 -5.63 -1.20
C GLU A 84 -15.79 -5.19 -2.63
N ASP A 85 -15.55 -3.94 -2.98
CA ASP A 85 -15.85 -3.36 -4.30
C ASP A 85 -14.61 -2.91 -5.07
N ALA A 86 -13.44 -3.48 -4.76
CA ALA A 86 -12.14 -3.01 -5.23
C ALA A 86 -11.88 -3.26 -6.73
N GLY A 87 -12.76 -3.99 -7.43
CA GLY A 87 -12.53 -4.31 -8.84
C GLY A 87 -11.31 -5.20 -9.05
N VAL A 88 -10.56 -4.96 -10.13
CA VAL A 88 -9.38 -5.75 -10.50
C VAL A 88 -8.12 -5.22 -9.80
N PHE A 89 -7.96 -3.91 -9.74
CA PHE A 89 -6.91 -3.20 -9.03
C PHE A 89 -7.49 -1.92 -8.45
N CYS A 90 -7.30 -1.72 -7.16
CA CYS A 90 -7.81 -0.56 -6.43
C CYS A 90 -6.68 0.03 -5.59
N ALA A 91 -6.43 1.33 -5.75
CA ALA A 91 -5.45 2.08 -4.98
C ALA A 91 -5.76 3.58 -5.05
N PHE A 92 -5.20 4.36 -4.13
CA PHE A 92 -5.40 5.80 -4.09
C PHE A 92 -4.54 6.51 -5.16
N ASP A 93 -5.18 7.31 -6.05
CA ASP A 93 -4.48 8.11 -7.07
C ASP A 93 -3.92 9.40 -6.46
N GLU A 94 -2.65 9.37 -6.06
CA GLU A 94 -1.94 10.57 -5.58
C GLU A 94 -1.42 11.45 -6.72
N GLY A 95 -1.48 11.00 -7.96
CA GLY A 95 -1.10 11.77 -9.14
C GLY A 95 -2.07 12.92 -9.44
N ALA A 96 -3.21 12.97 -8.74
CA ALA A 96 -4.16 14.08 -8.83
C ALA A 96 -3.62 15.37 -8.20
N PHE A 97 -2.78 15.27 -7.16
CA PHE A 97 -2.23 16.41 -6.43
C PHE A 97 -0.70 16.38 -6.25
N LEU A 98 -0.05 15.29 -6.62
CA LEU A 98 1.42 15.18 -6.65
C LEU A 98 1.88 14.98 -8.09
N ASP A 99 2.86 15.77 -8.54
CA ASP A 99 3.40 15.65 -9.91
C ASP A 99 4.35 14.45 -10.02
N ARG A 100 3.77 13.26 -10.07
CA ARG A 100 4.48 11.99 -10.23
C ARG A 100 4.32 11.38 -11.61
N LYS A 101 3.29 11.82 -12.35
CA LYS A 101 2.99 11.28 -13.69
C LYS A 101 4.11 11.56 -14.67
N LEU A 102 4.71 12.75 -14.60
CA LEU A 102 5.85 13.10 -15.46
C LEU A 102 7.06 12.20 -15.21
N ALA A 103 7.42 12.01 -13.93
CA ALA A 103 8.54 11.12 -13.56
C ALA A 103 8.30 9.68 -14.02
N MET A 104 7.07 9.18 -13.88
CA MET A 104 6.68 7.87 -14.36
C MET A 104 6.83 7.74 -15.89
N GLY A 105 6.36 8.73 -16.65
CA GLY A 105 6.48 8.74 -18.11
C GLY A 105 7.93 8.77 -18.58
N GLN A 106 8.78 9.60 -17.96
CA GLN A 106 10.21 9.65 -18.23
C GLN A 106 10.90 8.32 -17.96
N LEU A 107 10.55 7.69 -16.86
CA LEU A 107 11.09 6.39 -16.49
C LEU A 107 10.66 5.31 -17.49
N ALA A 108 9.37 5.22 -17.82
CA ALA A 108 8.87 4.28 -18.82
C ALA A 108 9.63 4.44 -20.14
N GLY A 109 9.86 5.69 -20.59
CA GLY A 109 10.65 5.99 -21.79
C GLY A 109 12.09 5.47 -21.72
N ALA A 110 12.74 5.52 -20.56
CA ALA A 110 14.09 4.97 -20.37
C ALA A 110 14.14 3.44 -20.57
N PHE A 111 13.00 2.76 -20.44
CA PHE A 111 12.84 1.30 -20.72
C PHE A 111 12.29 0.99 -22.10
N GLY A 112 12.17 2.03 -22.95
CA GLY A 112 11.58 1.86 -24.28
C GLY A 112 10.06 1.67 -24.26
N ALA A 113 9.40 1.88 -23.13
CA ALA A 113 7.95 1.84 -23.02
C ALA A 113 7.34 3.24 -23.24
N VAL A 114 6.34 3.32 -24.11
CA VAL A 114 5.55 4.55 -24.29
C VAL A 114 4.24 4.38 -23.56
N ILE A 115 4.06 5.13 -22.47
CA ILE A 115 2.80 5.16 -21.71
C ILE A 115 2.27 6.59 -21.68
N VAL A 116 0.94 6.71 -21.63
CA VAL A 116 0.26 7.98 -21.33
C VAL A 116 -0.22 7.91 -19.88
N PRO A 117 0.48 8.56 -18.95
CA PRO A 117 0.15 8.46 -17.53
C PRO A 117 -1.21 9.07 -17.22
N GLN A 118 -2.21 8.26 -16.96
CA GLN A 118 -3.55 8.70 -16.58
C GLN A 118 -3.67 8.99 -15.09
N PHE A 119 -3.01 8.14 -14.27
CA PHE A 119 -2.97 8.21 -12.82
C PHE A 119 -1.57 7.85 -12.31
N TYR A 120 -1.33 8.06 -11.03
CA TYR A 120 -0.17 7.56 -10.29
C TYR A 120 -0.61 7.19 -8.88
N VAL A 121 -0.71 5.90 -8.60
CA VAL A 121 -1.21 5.45 -7.31
C VAL A 121 -0.13 5.33 -6.25
N ASN A 122 -0.51 5.60 -5.01
CA ASN A 122 0.28 5.23 -3.82
C ASN A 122 0.11 3.74 -3.56
N THR A 123 1.22 3.05 -3.27
CA THR A 123 1.27 1.60 -3.05
C THR A 123 1.30 1.19 -1.57
N GLY A 124 1.06 2.11 -0.66
CA GLY A 124 0.99 1.80 0.78
C GLY A 124 -0.29 1.10 1.19
N VAL A 125 -1.40 1.37 0.48
CA VAL A 125 -2.65 0.63 0.59
C VAL A 125 -3.18 0.37 -0.81
N PHE A 126 -3.31 -0.90 -1.19
CA PHE A 126 -3.93 -1.28 -2.45
C PHE A 126 -4.61 -2.65 -2.37
N VAL A 127 -5.53 -2.88 -3.29
CA VAL A 127 -6.19 -4.18 -3.48
C VAL A 127 -5.89 -4.66 -4.88
N ILE A 128 -5.53 -5.93 -5.00
CA ILE A 128 -5.25 -6.56 -6.28
C ILE A 128 -5.92 -7.92 -6.37
N SER A 129 -6.59 -8.18 -7.49
CA SER A 129 -7.12 -9.49 -7.80
C SER A 129 -6.10 -10.35 -8.58
N SER A 130 -6.31 -11.66 -8.59
CA SER A 130 -5.47 -12.57 -9.36
C SER A 130 -5.43 -12.26 -10.87
N LYS A 131 -6.39 -11.49 -11.38
CA LYS A 131 -6.44 -11.04 -12.78
C LYS A 131 -5.47 -9.90 -13.10
N ALA A 132 -4.95 -9.20 -12.09
CA ALA A 132 -4.06 -8.05 -12.23
C ALA A 132 -2.63 -8.33 -11.77
N VAL A 133 -2.25 -9.57 -11.51
CA VAL A 133 -0.91 -9.92 -11.00
C VAL A 133 0.24 -9.45 -11.91
N GLY A 134 -0.03 -9.15 -13.17
CA GLY A 134 0.93 -8.52 -14.07
C GLY A 134 1.48 -7.19 -13.57
N ALA A 135 0.71 -6.43 -12.79
CA ALA A 135 1.16 -5.20 -12.13
C ALA A 135 2.29 -5.44 -11.11
N LEU A 136 2.39 -6.67 -10.60
CA LEU A 136 3.38 -7.09 -9.61
C LEU A 136 4.65 -7.67 -10.26
N SER A 137 4.87 -7.45 -11.55
CA SER A 137 6.07 -7.92 -12.24
C SER A 137 7.32 -7.30 -11.66
N MET A 138 8.40 -8.09 -11.57
CA MET A 138 9.72 -7.57 -11.19
C MET A 138 10.25 -6.63 -12.26
N PRO A 139 10.90 -5.52 -11.88
CA PRO A 139 11.58 -4.68 -12.85
C PRO A 139 12.78 -5.42 -13.45
N PRO A 140 13.23 -5.01 -14.66
CA PRO A 140 14.50 -5.47 -15.21
C PRO A 140 15.65 -5.17 -14.25
N LEU A 141 16.64 -6.05 -14.19
CA LEU A 141 17.83 -5.88 -13.37
C LEU A 141 18.53 -4.55 -13.68
N GLY A 142 18.96 -3.85 -12.63
CA GLY A 142 19.67 -2.56 -12.75
C GLY A 142 18.78 -1.34 -12.66
N LEU A 143 17.48 -1.52 -12.39
CA LEU A 143 16.52 -0.46 -12.27
C LEU A 143 16.48 0.15 -10.86
N LEU A 144 16.86 1.40 -10.84
CA LEU A 144 16.49 2.50 -9.97
C LEU A 144 16.85 2.43 -8.50
N PRO A 145 17.79 3.26 -8.10
CA PRO A 145 18.10 3.48 -6.69
C PRO A 145 17.30 4.66 -6.08
N ASN A 146 16.03 4.85 -6.39
CA ASN A 146 15.24 5.86 -5.68
C ASN A 146 14.22 5.18 -4.77
N HIS A 147 13.81 5.85 -3.69
CA HIS A 147 12.92 5.28 -2.70
C HIS A 147 11.47 5.07 -3.18
N PHE A 148 11.12 5.62 -4.35
CA PHE A 148 9.82 5.37 -5.01
C PHE A 148 9.92 4.35 -6.15
N ALA A 149 11.07 3.68 -6.32
CA ALA A 149 11.30 2.82 -7.47
C ALA A 149 10.24 1.72 -7.61
N GLU A 150 9.90 1.05 -6.53
CA GLU A 150 8.89 0.00 -6.49
C GLU A 150 7.50 0.56 -6.86
N GLN A 151 7.08 1.64 -6.23
CA GLN A 151 5.80 2.29 -6.50
C GLN A 151 5.70 2.76 -7.95
N THR A 152 6.75 3.45 -8.46
CA THR A 152 6.78 3.92 -9.84
C THR A 152 6.74 2.77 -10.83
N TRP A 153 7.48 1.69 -10.55
CA TRP A 153 7.46 0.51 -11.42
C TRP A 153 6.08 -0.15 -11.47
N MET A 154 5.43 -0.34 -10.33
CA MET A 154 4.06 -0.88 -10.30
C MET A 154 3.10 -0.01 -11.11
N ASN A 155 3.17 1.31 -10.99
CA ASN A 155 2.38 2.23 -11.78
C ASN A 155 2.63 2.08 -13.29
N ILE A 156 3.88 1.92 -13.71
CA ILE A 156 4.24 1.65 -15.12
C ILE A 156 3.59 0.34 -15.59
N MET A 157 3.70 -0.72 -14.77
CA MET A 157 3.16 -2.03 -15.14
C MET A 157 1.65 -2.03 -15.24
N VAL A 158 0.94 -1.32 -14.35
CA VAL A 158 -0.53 -1.15 -14.44
C VAL A 158 -0.91 -0.53 -15.79
N HIS A 159 -0.17 0.49 -16.25
CA HIS A 159 -0.43 1.13 -17.55
C HIS A 159 -0.07 0.23 -18.74
N ILE A 160 1.08 -0.46 -18.69
CA ILE A 160 1.51 -1.38 -19.76
C ILE A 160 0.51 -2.53 -19.95
N TRP A 161 0.00 -3.09 -18.85
CA TRP A 161 -0.98 -4.18 -18.90
C TRP A 161 -2.41 -3.70 -19.14
N GLY A 162 -2.64 -2.38 -19.24
CA GLY A 162 -3.99 -1.82 -19.42
C GLY A 162 -4.94 -2.18 -18.27
N ILE A 163 -4.41 -2.31 -17.05
CA ILE A 163 -5.22 -2.68 -15.90
C ILE A 163 -6.06 -1.48 -15.48
N GLN A 164 -7.37 -1.69 -15.40
CA GLN A 164 -8.28 -0.65 -14.97
C GLN A 164 -8.13 -0.38 -13.47
N LEU A 165 -7.88 0.89 -13.12
CA LEU A 165 -7.85 1.38 -11.75
C LEU A 165 -9.27 1.66 -11.26
N THR A 166 -9.63 1.11 -10.10
CA THR A 166 -10.67 1.63 -9.23
C THR A 166 -9.99 2.58 -8.24
N ASN A 167 -10.32 3.86 -8.25
CA ASN A 167 -9.69 4.81 -7.32
C ASN A 167 -10.19 4.55 -5.90
N LEU A 168 -9.25 4.29 -5.00
CA LEU A 168 -9.52 4.14 -3.57
C LEU A 168 -9.79 5.52 -2.97
N ASP A 169 -10.84 5.63 -2.16
CA ASP A 169 -11.14 6.87 -1.46
C ASP A 169 -9.94 7.28 -0.57
N PRO A 170 -9.56 8.57 -0.52
CA PRO A 170 -8.42 9.05 0.25
C PRO A 170 -8.48 8.69 1.74
N VAL A 171 -9.64 8.43 2.31
CA VAL A 171 -9.79 8.00 3.71
C VAL A 171 -9.12 6.64 4.01
N TYR A 172 -8.91 5.81 2.99
CA TYR A 172 -8.21 4.51 3.13
C TYR A 172 -6.69 4.60 2.98
N ASN A 173 -6.16 5.78 2.66
CA ASN A 173 -4.73 6.03 2.56
C ASN A 173 -4.41 7.45 3.04
N CYS A 174 -4.88 7.75 4.26
CA CYS A 174 -4.86 9.09 4.85
C CYS A 174 -3.46 9.43 5.36
N MET A 175 -2.65 10.05 4.50
CA MET A 175 -1.36 10.63 4.80
C MET A 175 -1.51 12.12 5.15
N THR A 176 -0.50 12.73 5.76
CA THR A 176 -0.52 14.17 6.06
C THR A 176 -0.80 15.03 4.82
N SER A 177 -0.19 14.71 3.67
CA SER A 177 -0.45 15.40 2.40
C SER A 177 -1.89 15.23 1.90
N VAL A 178 -2.51 14.09 2.19
CA VAL A 178 -3.90 13.78 1.85
C VAL A 178 -4.85 14.55 2.75
N GLU A 179 -4.56 14.59 4.06
CA GLU A 179 -5.33 15.41 5.02
C GLU A 179 -5.35 16.88 4.59
N GLU A 180 -4.18 17.44 4.27
CA GLU A 180 -4.04 18.83 3.87
C GLU A 180 -4.76 19.12 2.54
N HIS A 181 -4.64 18.23 1.55
CA HIS A 181 -5.21 18.42 0.22
C HIS A 181 -6.74 18.31 0.19
N PHE A 182 -7.29 17.33 0.92
CA PHE A 182 -8.73 17.03 0.93
C PHE A 182 -9.47 17.59 2.13
N GLY A 183 -8.78 18.23 3.09
CA GLY A 183 -9.38 18.77 4.31
C GLY A 183 -9.90 17.69 5.25
N LEU A 184 -9.26 16.53 5.28
CA LEU A 184 -9.66 15.40 6.13
C LEU A 184 -9.14 15.57 7.56
N ASP A 185 -9.91 15.07 8.53
CA ASP A 185 -9.49 14.89 9.92
C ASP A 185 -9.19 13.39 10.13
N ARG A 186 -7.90 13.03 10.33
CA ARG A 186 -7.48 11.63 10.47
C ARG A 186 -8.22 10.88 11.57
N TYR A 187 -8.64 11.57 12.63
CA TYR A 187 -9.33 10.94 13.75
C TYR A 187 -10.82 10.74 13.53
N LYS A 188 -11.44 11.45 12.58
CA LYS A 188 -12.86 11.34 12.26
C LYS A 188 -13.10 10.60 10.95
N ASP A 189 -12.32 10.94 9.92
CA ASP A 189 -12.59 10.54 8.55
C ASP A 189 -11.79 9.33 8.12
N ALA A 190 -10.51 9.19 8.58
CA ALA A 190 -9.65 8.12 8.11
C ALA A 190 -10.16 6.72 8.48
N MET A 191 -10.11 5.82 7.51
CA MET A 191 -10.23 4.36 7.70
C MET A 191 -8.87 3.70 7.84
N CYS A 192 -7.84 4.28 7.21
CA CYS A 192 -6.44 3.90 7.38
C CYS A 192 -5.59 5.17 7.48
N ILE A 193 -4.83 5.33 8.57
CA ILE A 193 -3.84 6.40 8.74
C ILE A 193 -2.50 5.86 8.26
N HIS A 194 -1.92 6.49 7.25
CA HIS A 194 -0.66 6.07 6.65
C HIS A 194 0.45 7.07 6.94
N TYR A 195 1.53 6.61 7.57
CA TYR A 195 2.65 7.45 8.02
C TYR A 195 3.76 7.60 6.95
N ALA A 196 3.38 7.55 5.67
CA ALA A 196 4.32 7.68 4.56
C ALA A 196 5.24 8.90 4.70
N GLY A 197 6.53 8.69 4.43
CA GLY A 197 7.55 9.74 4.51
C GLY A 197 8.06 10.08 5.91
N GLN A 198 7.58 9.40 6.96
CA GLN A 198 8.02 9.61 8.35
C GLN A 198 9.21 8.74 8.77
N SER A 199 9.72 7.88 7.88
CA SER A 199 10.78 6.89 8.16
C SER A 199 12.17 7.46 8.45
N ASN A 200 12.36 8.77 8.32
CA ASN A 200 13.63 9.43 8.65
C ASN A 200 13.94 9.43 10.16
N ASP A 201 12.92 9.28 11.00
CA ASP A 201 13.03 9.20 12.46
C ASP A 201 12.09 8.12 12.99
N MET A 202 12.60 6.89 13.12
CA MET A 202 11.82 5.72 13.54
C MET A 202 11.32 5.82 14.97
N VAL A 203 12.01 6.56 15.85
CA VAL A 203 11.56 6.77 17.24
C VAL A 203 10.33 7.68 17.23
N ARG A 204 10.42 8.80 16.52
CA ARG A 204 9.30 9.73 16.37
C ARG A 204 8.10 9.07 15.67
N LEU A 205 8.35 8.27 14.65
CA LEU A 205 7.30 7.51 13.97
C LEU A 205 6.56 6.57 14.94
N ALA A 206 7.30 5.82 15.76
CA ALA A 206 6.71 4.93 16.75
C ALA A 206 5.89 5.69 17.82
N GLU A 207 6.37 6.86 18.27
CA GLU A 207 5.64 7.72 19.22
C GLU A 207 4.35 8.27 18.61
N LEU A 208 4.40 8.69 17.34
CA LEU A 208 3.25 9.21 16.62
C LEU A 208 2.17 8.12 16.47
N ILE A 209 2.55 6.91 16.03
CA ILE A 209 1.62 5.78 15.91
C ILE A 209 0.95 5.47 17.26
N LYS A 210 1.72 5.40 18.36
CA LYS A 210 1.18 5.15 19.71
C LYS A 210 0.20 6.23 20.15
N SER A 211 0.53 7.49 19.87
CA SER A 211 -0.31 8.64 20.20
C SER A 211 -1.64 8.58 19.43
N ASP A 212 -1.56 8.32 18.12
CA ASP A 212 -2.74 8.25 17.26
C ASP A 212 -3.60 7.03 17.61
N ASP A 213 -2.98 5.87 17.90
CA ASP A 213 -3.71 4.68 18.35
C ASP A 213 -4.47 4.93 19.66
N ALA A 214 -3.81 5.53 20.65
CA ALA A 214 -4.45 5.90 21.91
C ALA A 214 -5.62 6.85 21.68
N LYS A 215 -5.47 7.83 20.79
CA LYS A 215 -6.54 8.78 20.45
C LYS A 215 -7.72 8.12 19.75
N LEU A 216 -7.48 7.20 18.83
CA LEU A 216 -8.53 6.41 18.20
C LEU A 216 -9.29 5.57 19.23
N VAL A 217 -8.59 4.94 20.19
CA VAL A 217 -9.22 4.18 21.28
C VAL A 217 -10.12 5.08 22.13
N GLU A 218 -9.67 6.28 22.51
CA GLU A 218 -10.52 7.26 23.23
C GLU A 218 -11.78 7.62 22.46
N LEU A 219 -11.71 7.69 21.13
CA LEU A 219 -12.83 8.00 20.24
C LEU A 219 -13.70 6.77 19.91
N GLY A 220 -13.33 5.58 20.38
CA GLY A 220 -14.04 4.33 20.11
C GLY A 220 -13.80 3.74 18.71
N ARG A 221 -12.74 4.22 18.07
CA ARG A 221 -12.41 3.89 16.67
C ARG A 221 -11.23 2.94 16.53
#